data_b8edfa85f3dce80ea7b26352c6df0608
#
_entry.id   b8edfa85f3dce80ea7b26352c6df0608
#
_cell.length_a   1.000
_cell.length_b   1.000
_cell.length_c   1.000
_cell.angle_alpha   90.00
_cell.angle_beta   90.00
_cell.angle_gamma   90.00
#
_symmetry.space_group_name_H-M   'P 1'
#
loop_
_entity.id
_entity.type
_entity.pdbx_description
1 polymer ?
#
loop_
_entity_poly.entity_id
_entity_poly.type
_entity_poly.pdbx_seq_one_letter_code
_entity_poly.pdbx_strand_id
1 'polypeptide(L)'
;CDAQVYIGGSIFMEYPTWKNIVSWWQYQSSQYPFFVLGANFGPYHTEEYRSAMDKVYTKLKDICFRDSYSKNLFADNDHVRQAPDILFSYPMPKMEENKKQIFISVISYKDKELNSDFDQMTNEEYIEKMVQITSGFSKEGYQVILASFCREEGDLDAVQEIKNRSEQQKNITIIDYDGTNRN
;
A
#
# COMPACT_ATOMS: atom_id res chain seq x y z
N CYS A 1 -28.39 6.05 6.99
CA CYS A 1 -27.43 5.23 6.25
C CYS A 1 -27.90 3.78 6.30
N ASP A 2 -28.02 3.11 5.15
CA ASP A 2 -28.52 1.74 5.09
C ASP A 2 -27.42 0.69 5.19
N ALA A 3 -26.19 1.09 4.87
CA ALA A 3 -24.98 0.27 4.98
C ALA A 3 -23.73 1.15 4.99
N GLN A 4 -22.62 0.60 5.49
CA GLN A 4 -21.28 1.20 5.41
C GLN A 4 -20.37 0.30 4.58
N VAL A 5 -19.61 0.91 3.68
CA VAL A 5 -18.58 0.24 2.89
C VAL A 5 -17.24 0.92 3.16
N TYR A 6 -16.30 0.16 3.66
CA TYR A 6 -14.93 0.60 3.84
C TYR A 6 -14.06 0.07 2.70
N ILE A 7 -13.44 0.97 1.97
CA ILE A 7 -12.50 0.63 0.91
C ILE A 7 -11.10 0.98 1.40
N GLY A 8 -10.22 0.01 1.48
CA GLY A 8 -8.87 0.27 1.96
C GLY A 8 -7.93 -0.91 1.76
N GLY A 9 -6.65 -0.63 1.73
CA GLY A 9 -5.59 -1.63 1.57
C GLY A 9 -5.14 -2.19 2.93
N SER A 10 -4.00 -1.70 3.43
CA SER A 10 -3.35 -2.17 4.67
C SER A 10 -3.98 -1.54 5.92
N ILE A 11 -5.23 -1.86 6.19
CA ILE A 11 -6.01 -1.28 7.31
C ILE A 11 -6.04 -2.19 8.54
N PHE A 12 -5.63 -3.44 8.41
CA PHE A 12 -5.62 -4.43 9.50
C PHE A 12 -4.19 -4.76 9.91
N MET A 13 -3.46 -3.75 10.38
CA MET A 13 -2.12 -3.90 10.93
C MET A 13 -2.17 -3.91 12.46
N GLU A 14 -1.29 -4.71 13.08
CA GLU A 14 -1.20 -4.75 14.54
C GLU A 14 -0.32 -3.62 15.07
N TYR A 15 -0.97 -2.56 15.54
CA TYR A 15 -0.32 -1.46 16.26
C TYR A 15 -0.39 -1.67 17.77
N PRO A 16 0.43 -0.98 18.57
CA PRO A 16 0.32 -1.06 20.06
C PRO A 16 -1.08 -0.76 20.59
N THR A 17 -1.86 0.01 19.85
CA THR A 17 -3.24 0.42 20.20
C THR A 17 -4.32 -0.47 19.58
N TRP A 18 -3.98 -1.64 19.05
CA TRP A 18 -4.89 -2.50 18.27
C TRP A 18 -6.21 -2.86 19.01
N LYS A 19 -6.20 -2.91 20.34
CA LYS A 19 -7.42 -3.18 21.12
C LYS A 19 -8.49 -2.09 20.94
N ASN A 20 -8.06 -0.84 20.79
CA ASN A 20 -8.96 0.27 20.48
C ASN A 20 -9.51 0.15 19.05
N ILE A 21 -8.67 -0.29 18.12
CA ILE A 21 -9.06 -0.51 16.72
C ILE A 21 -10.10 -1.63 16.62
N VAL A 22 -9.87 -2.75 17.30
CA VAL A 22 -10.85 -3.86 17.39
C VAL A 22 -12.19 -3.38 17.99
N SER A 23 -12.14 -2.60 19.07
CA SER A 23 -13.33 -2.04 19.70
C SER A 23 -14.10 -1.12 18.76
N TRP A 24 -13.39 -0.31 17.99
CA TRP A 24 -13.98 0.56 16.97
C TRP A 24 -14.69 -0.25 15.87
N TRP A 25 -14.04 -1.28 15.33
CA TRP A 25 -14.65 -2.16 14.33
C TRP A 25 -15.90 -2.87 14.86
N GLN A 26 -15.85 -3.37 16.10
CA GLN A 26 -17.00 -3.99 16.76
C GLN A 26 -18.17 -3.02 16.92
N TYR A 27 -17.90 -1.79 17.31
CA TYR A 27 -18.91 -0.75 17.44
C TYR A 27 -19.53 -0.43 16.08
N GLN A 28 -18.72 -0.13 15.06
CA GLN A 28 -19.22 0.23 13.72
C GLN A 28 -20.08 -0.88 13.12
N SER A 29 -19.64 -2.13 13.19
CA SER A 29 -20.38 -3.28 12.65
C SER A 29 -21.69 -3.57 13.41
N SER A 30 -21.84 -3.05 14.63
CA SER A 30 -23.09 -3.17 15.40
C SER A 30 -24.14 -2.13 15.03
N GLN A 31 -23.73 -1.02 14.41
CA GLN A 31 -24.64 0.09 14.07
C GLN A 31 -25.31 -0.10 12.71
N TYR A 32 -24.58 -0.63 11.72
CA TYR A 32 -25.03 -0.77 10.34
C TYR A 32 -24.47 -2.04 9.73
N PRO A 33 -25.13 -2.60 8.68
CA PRO A 33 -24.50 -3.58 7.81
C PRO A 33 -23.17 -3.04 7.28
N PHE A 34 -22.05 -3.72 7.59
CA PHE A 34 -20.71 -3.23 7.31
C PHE A 34 -19.99 -4.16 6.34
N PHE A 35 -19.40 -3.59 5.31
CA PHE A 35 -18.65 -4.28 4.26
C PHE A 35 -17.22 -3.74 4.17
N VAL A 36 -16.26 -4.59 3.90
CA VAL A 36 -14.86 -4.20 3.65
C VAL A 36 -14.41 -4.74 2.30
N LEU A 37 -13.84 -3.87 1.47
CA LEU A 37 -13.40 -4.22 0.13
C LEU A 37 -11.93 -3.85 -0.10
N GLY A 38 -11.17 -4.77 -0.69
CA GLY A 38 -9.81 -4.52 -1.15
C GLY A 38 -8.76 -4.44 -0.04
N ALA A 39 -9.05 -4.97 1.15
CA ALA A 39 -8.12 -4.97 2.27
C ALA A 39 -7.07 -6.09 2.16
N ASN A 40 -6.01 -5.96 2.96
CA ASN A 40 -5.12 -7.04 3.35
C ASN A 40 -4.96 -7.06 4.88
N PHE A 41 -4.55 -8.21 5.41
CA PHE A 41 -4.30 -8.40 6.84
C PHE A 41 -2.81 -8.46 7.12
N GLY A 42 -2.36 -7.69 8.10
CA GLY A 42 -0.97 -7.62 8.53
C GLY A 42 -0.22 -6.38 8.03
N PRO A 43 1.01 -6.19 8.51
CA PRO A 43 1.73 -7.12 9.40
C PRO A 43 1.05 -7.27 10.78
N TYR A 44 1.17 -8.47 11.35
CA TYR A 44 0.70 -8.76 12.71
C TYR A 44 1.74 -9.63 13.43
N HIS A 45 1.75 -9.59 14.77
CA HIS A 45 2.76 -10.23 15.60
C HIS A 45 2.15 -11.23 16.59
N THR A 46 0.87 -11.08 16.93
CA THR A 46 0.22 -11.89 17.96
C THR A 46 -1.00 -12.65 17.46
N GLU A 47 -1.15 -13.88 17.93
CA GLU A 47 -2.37 -14.67 17.71
C GLU A 47 -3.58 -14.06 18.43
N GLU A 48 -3.34 -13.29 19.49
CA GLU A 48 -4.41 -12.56 20.19
C GLU A 48 -5.08 -11.55 19.25
N TYR A 49 -4.27 -10.77 18.52
CA TYR A 49 -4.78 -9.82 17.53
C TYR A 49 -5.53 -10.52 16.39
N ARG A 50 -4.91 -11.55 15.78
CA ARG A 50 -5.54 -12.33 14.71
C ARG A 50 -6.90 -12.89 15.14
N SER A 51 -6.96 -13.52 16.33
CA SER A 51 -8.20 -14.09 16.86
C SER A 51 -9.25 -13.03 17.20
N ALA A 52 -8.82 -11.86 17.66
CA ALA A 52 -9.74 -10.75 17.93
C ALA A 52 -10.35 -10.21 16.62
N MET A 53 -9.55 -10.10 15.56
CA MET A 53 -10.02 -9.67 14.25
C MET A 53 -10.95 -10.69 13.59
N ASP A 54 -10.69 -11.99 13.75
CA ASP A 54 -11.61 -13.04 13.28
C ASP A 54 -13.00 -12.88 13.87
N LYS A 55 -13.08 -12.60 15.16
CA LYS A 55 -14.37 -12.29 15.84
C LYS A 55 -15.02 -11.00 15.34
N VAL A 56 -14.24 -10.02 14.88
CA VAL A 56 -14.78 -8.84 14.21
C VAL A 56 -15.40 -9.24 12.90
N TYR A 57 -14.68 -10.04 12.10
CA TYR A 57 -15.11 -10.42 10.74
C TYR A 57 -16.43 -11.20 10.75
N THR A 58 -16.70 -12.01 11.76
CA THR A 58 -18.01 -12.69 11.90
C THR A 58 -19.19 -11.72 12.08
N LYS A 59 -18.95 -10.45 12.44
CA LYS A 59 -19.99 -9.42 12.60
C LYS A 59 -20.16 -8.56 11.35
N LEU A 60 -19.19 -8.57 10.45
CA LEU A 60 -19.29 -7.88 9.16
C LEU A 60 -20.27 -8.62 8.26
N LYS A 61 -20.86 -7.93 7.30
CA LYS A 61 -21.67 -8.56 6.26
C LYS A 61 -20.82 -9.25 5.21
N ASP A 62 -19.67 -8.66 4.90
CA ASP A 62 -18.71 -9.22 3.95
C ASP A 62 -17.36 -8.54 4.15
N ILE A 63 -16.28 -9.32 4.07
CA ILE A 63 -14.94 -8.83 3.96
C ILE A 63 -14.23 -9.47 2.78
N CYS A 64 -13.78 -8.64 1.85
CA CYS A 64 -13.08 -9.05 0.65
C CYS A 64 -11.60 -8.68 0.74
N PHE A 65 -10.75 -9.66 0.99
CA PHE A 65 -9.31 -9.47 0.91
C PHE A 65 -8.83 -9.47 -0.54
N ARG A 66 -7.81 -8.65 -0.82
CA ARG A 66 -7.20 -8.56 -2.16
C ARG A 66 -6.10 -9.59 -2.42
N ASP A 67 -5.68 -10.32 -1.40
CA ASP A 67 -4.61 -11.32 -1.46
C ASP A 67 -5.02 -12.66 -0.81
N SER A 68 -4.38 -13.72 -1.27
CA SER A 68 -4.65 -15.08 -0.81
C SER A 68 -4.09 -15.35 0.59
N TYR A 69 -3.02 -14.68 0.99
CA TYR A 69 -2.44 -14.85 2.32
C TYR A 69 -3.45 -14.42 3.39
N SER A 70 -3.97 -13.19 3.28
CA SER A 70 -4.98 -12.66 4.21
C SER A 70 -6.24 -13.54 4.24
N LYS A 71 -6.73 -13.95 3.08
CA LYS A 71 -7.90 -14.84 3.00
C LYS A 71 -7.66 -16.17 3.70
N ASN A 72 -6.49 -16.77 3.52
CA ASN A 72 -6.19 -18.10 4.08
C ASN A 72 -6.00 -18.09 5.60
N LEU A 73 -5.61 -16.96 6.20
CA LEU A 73 -5.55 -16.80 7.66
C LEU A 73 -6.92 -16.95 8.33
N PHE A 74 -7.99 -16.72 7.58
CA PHE A 74 -9.38 -16.74 8.04
C PHE A 74 -10.23 -17.68 7.16
N ALA A 75 -9.65 -18.81 6.74
CA ALA A 75 -10.28 -19.71 5.78
C ALA A 75 -11.62 -20.27 6.25
N ASP A 76 -11.78 -20.44 7.56
CA ASP A 76 -12.99 -21.02 8.20
C ASP A 76 -14.07 -19.98 8.49
N ASN A 77 -13.85 -18.71 8.14
CA ASN A 77 -14.81 -17.63 8.35
C ASN A 77 -15.62 -17.39 7.08
N ASP A 78 -16.92 -17.73 7.12
CA ASP A 78 -17.84 -17.64 5.98
C ASP A 78 -18.07 -16.20 5.47
N HIS A 79 -17.71 -15.18 6.25
CA HIS A 79 -17.81 -13.77 5.85
C HIS A 79 -16.57 -13.30 5.08
N VAL A 80 -15.52 -14.15 5.00
CA VAL A 80 -14.23 -13.82 4.38
C VAL A 80 -14.15 -14.40 2.97
N ARG A 81 -13.96 -13.53 1.99
CA ARG A 81 -13.73 -13.91 0.60
C ARG A 81 -12.50 -13.22 0.03
N GLN A 82 -12.11 -13.60 -1.18
CA GLN A 82 -11.04 -12.98 -1.93
C GLN A 82 -11.53 -12.48 -3.29
N ALA A 83 -11.07 -11.32 -3.69
CA ALA A 83 -11.12 -10.83 -5.06
C ALA A 83 -9.91 -9.92 -5.32
N PRO A 84 -9.54 -9.66 -6.57
CA PRO A 84 -8.53 -8.67 -6.90
C PRO A 84 -8.82 -7.31 -6.27
N ASP A 85 -7.78 -6.49 -6.12
CA ASP A 85 -7.95 -5.12 -5.63
C ASP A 85 -9.00 -4.37 -6.45
N ILE A 86 -9.81 -3.57 -5.79
CA ILE A 86 -10.92 -2.83 -6.41
C ILE A 86 -10.45 -1.91 -7.56
N LEU A 87 -9.19 -1.49 -7.55
CA LEU A 87 -8.60 -0.71 -8.64
C LEU A 87 -8.65 -1.43 -9.99
N PHE A 88 -8.64 -2.76 -10.01
CA PHE A 88 -8.77 -3.53 -11.27
C PHE A 88 -10.16 -3.42 -11.91
N SER A 89 -11.16 -2.92 -11.18
CA SER A 89 -12.47 -2.60 -11.75
C SER A 89 -12.57 -1.20 -12.38
N TYR A 90 -11.54 -0.37 -12.18
CA TYR A 90 -11.52 0.98 -12.73
C TYR A 90 -11.22 0.94 -14.23
N PRO A 91 -11.97 1.66 -15.06
CA PRO A 91 -11.72 1.71 -16.50
C PRO A 91 -10.33 2.27 -16.77
N MET A 92 -9.45 1.45 -17.35
CA MET A 92 -8.13 1.92 -17.75
C MET A 92 -8.25 2.87 -18.96
N PRO A 93 -7.63 4.06 -18.93
CA PRO A 93 -7.53 4.89 -20.10
C PRO A 93 -6.77 4.16 -21.22
N LYS A 94 -7.14 4.41 -22.47
CA LYS A 94 -6.35 3.91 -23.59
C LYS A 94 -4.93 4.44 -23.48
N MET A 95 -3.98 3.55 -23.26
CA MET A 95 -2.56 3.90 -23.28
C MET A 95 -2.12 4.11 -24.72
N GLU A 96 -1.37 5.20 -24.96
CA GLU A 96 -0.66 5.34 -26.24
C GLU A 96 0.44 4.28 -26.30
N GLU A 97 0.37 3.42 -27.30
CA GLU A 97 1.41 2.41 -27.53
C GLU A 97 2.74 3.10 -27.89
N ASN A 98 3.85 2.51 -27.41
CA ASN A 98 5.24 2.87 -27.79
C ASN A 98 5.90 4.07 -27.11
N LYS A 99 5.46 4.55 -25.97
CA LYS A 99 6.33 5.43 -25.17
C LYS A 99 7.33 4.56 -24.40
N LYS A 100 8.63 4.80 -24.63
CA LYS A 100 9.72 4.18 -23.85
C LYS A 100 9.77 4.85 -22.47
N GLN A 101 8.79 4.53 -21.61
CA GLN A 101 8.59 5.13 -20.30
C GLN A 101 8.53 4.06 -19.20
N ILE A 102 9.08 4.39 -18.04
CA ILE A 102 8.97 3.59 -16.81
C ILE A 102 8.48 4.49 -15.69
N PHE A 103 7.46 4.01 -14.99
CA PHE A 103 6.94 4.64 -13.79
C PHE A 103 7.40 3.85 -12.56
N ILE A 104 8.01 4.55 -11.60
CA ILE A 104 8.52 3.98 -10.36
C ILE A 104 7.92 4.74 -9.18
N SER A 105 7.09 4.07 -8.39
CA SER A 105 6.64 4.57 -7.10
C SER A 105 7.75 4.40 -6.07
N VAL A 106 8.13 5.50 -5.44
CA VAL A 106 9.20 5.54 -4.43
C VAL A 106 8.58 5.81 -3.07
N ILE A 107 9.10 5.13 -2.07
CA ILE A 107 8.75 5.36 -0.67
C ILE A 107 9.99 5.82 0.11
N SER A 108 9.80 6.59 1.17
CA SER A 108 10.86 6.79 2.16
C SER A 108 11.11 5.51 2.95
N TYR A 109 12.36 5.15 3.12
CA TYR A 109 12.74 3.94 3.87
C TYR A 109 13.27 4.26 5.28
N LYS A 110 13.42 5.55 5.64
CA LYS A 110 14.02 6.01 6.91
C LYS A 110 13.30 5.44 8.13
N ASP A 111 11.98 5.49 8.16
CA ASP A 111 11.20 5.01 9.31
C ASP A 111 10.98 3.49 9.30
N LYS A 112 11.19 2.84 8.15
CA LYS A 112 11.01 1.39 7.99
C LYS A 112 12.20 0.62 8.48
N GLU A 113 13.40 1.19 8.37
CA GLU A 113 14.65 0.65 8.93
C GLU A 113 14.55 0.39 10.45
N LEU A 114 13.78 1.23 11.16
CA LEU A 114 13.60 1.15 12.63
C LEU A 114 12.54 0.13 13.06
N ASN A 115 11.69 -0.33 12.16
CA ASN A 115 10.45 -1.05 12.52
C ASN A 115 10.32 -2.44 11.89
N SER A 116 11.30 -2.91 11.10
CA SER A 116 11.13 -4.19 10.42
C SER A 116 11.99 -5.31 10.99
N ASP A 117 11.35 -6.26 11.65
CA ASP A 117 11.94 -7.58 11.94
C ASP A 117 12.15 -8.42 10.66
N PHE A 118 11.70 -7.93 9.51
CA PHE A 118 11.64 -8.68 8.25
C PHE A 118 12.61 -8.21 7.18
N ASP A 119 13.10 -6.97 7.28
CA ASP A 119 13.98 -6.41 6.25
C ASP A 119 15.21 -5.76 6.91
N GLN A 120 16.39 -6.33 6.65
CA GLN A 120 17.65 -5.82 7.17
C GLN A 120 18.27 -4.74 6.28
N MET A 121 17.53 -4.27 5.26
CA MET A 121 18.00 -3.25 4.33
C MET A 121 18.01 -1.87 5.00
N THR A 122 19.12 -1.18 4.94
CA THR A 122 19.22 0.21 5.38
C THR A 122 18.60 1.18 4.38
N ASN A 123 18.26 2.40 4.84
CA ASN A 123 17.79 3.44 3.93
C ASN A 123 18.82 3.75 2.83
N GLU A 124 20.12 3.75 3.15
CA GLU A 124 21.17 4.00 2.15
C GLU A 124 21.22 2.90 1.09
N GLU A 125 21.13 1.63 1.47
CA GLU A 125 21.07 0.50 0.54
C GLU A 125 19.84 0.55 -0.35
N TYR A 126 18.69 0.98 0.20
CA TYR A 126 17.48 1.21 -0.58
C TYR A 126 17.69 2.29 -1.65
N ILE A 127 18.20 3.46 -1.24
CA ILE A 127 18.48 4.57 -2.14
C ILE A 127 19.47 4.15 -3.23
N GLU A 128 20.57 3.46 -2.86
CA GLU A 128 21.55 2.97 -3.84
C GLU A 128 20.94 2.03 -4.87
N LYS A 129 20.12 1.07 -4.45
CA LYS A 129 19.42 0.17 -5.38
C LYS A 129 18.48 0.94 -6.31
N MET A 130 17.75 1.91 -5.78
CA MET A 130 16.84 2.73 -6.58
C MET A 130 17.60 3.62 -7.58
N VAL A 131 18.76 4.16 -7.20
CA VAL A 131 19.66 4.90 -8.09
C VAL A 131 20.17 4.00 -9.21
N GLN A 132 20.58 2.77 -8.91
CA GLN A 132 21.05 1.81 -9.93
C GLN A 132 19.94 1.47 -10.93
N ILE A 133 18.72 1.19 -10.46
CA ILE A 133 17.56 0.88 -11.32
C ILE A 133 17.23 2.09 -12.19
N THR A 134 17.10 3.27 -11.61
CA THR A 134 16.77 4.51 -12.30
C THR A 134 17.80 4.86 -13.37
N SER A 135 19.09 4.78 -13.01
CA SER A 135 20.20 5.04 -13.93
C SER A 135 20.26 4.01 -15.06
N GLY A 136 20.01 2.74 -14.77
CA GLY A 136 19.97 1.67 -15.77
C GLY A 136 18.95 1.96 -16.86
N PHE A 137 17.69 2.20 -16.50
CA PHE A 137 16.66 2.52 -17.47
C PHE A 137 16.89 3.85 -18.20
N SER A 138 17.40 4.86 -17.49
CA SER A 138 17.72 6.15 -18.10
C SER A 138 18.83 6.04 -19.16
N LYS A 139 19.87 5.23 -18.91
CA LYS A 139 20.93 4.93 -19.88
C LYS A 139 20.42 4.18 -21.12
N GLU A 140 19.44 3.30 -20.95
CA GLU A 140 18.78 2.60 -22.04
C GLU A 140 17.82 3.50 -22.85
N GLY A 141 17.72 4.77 -22.48
CA GLY A 141 16.91 5.77 -23.16
C GLY A 141 15.42 5.76 -22.78
N TYR A 142 15.06 5.18 -21.64
CA TYR A 142 13.72 5.33 -21.09
C TYR A 142 13.55 6.71 -20.44
N GLN A 143 12.34 7.25 -20.58
CA GLN A 143 11.88 8.31 -19.69
C GLN A 143 11.47 7.66 -18.36
N VAL A 144 12.19 7.96 -17.29
CA VAL A 144 11.91 7.43 -15.96
C VAL A 144 11.08 8.46 -15.20
N ILE A 145 9.92 8.03 -14.71
CA ILE A 145 9.03 8.84 -13.89
C ILE A 145 9.12 8.31 -12.46
N LEU A 146 9.70 9.10 -11.57
CA LEU A 146 9.73 8.80 -10.13
C LEU A 146 8.54 9.49 -9.46
N ALA A 147 7.72 8.74 -8.72
CA ALA A 147 6.53 9.28 -8.08
C ALA A 147 6.63 9.19 -6.55
N SER A 148 6.31 10.32 -5.90
CA SER A 148 6.09 10.48 -4.47
C SER A 148 4.59 10.51 -4.20
N PHE A 149 4.11 9.71 -3.23
CA PHE A 149 2.71 9.67 -2.85
C PHE A 149 2.43 10.15 -1.43
N CYS A 150 3.43 10.14 -0.54
CA CYS A 150 3.28 10.55 0.84
C CYS A 150 4.42 11.48 1.26
N ARG A 151 4.17 12.79 1.15
CA ARG A 151 5.15 13.81 1.59
C ARG A 151 5.44 13.73 3.08
N GLU A 152 4.44 13.41 3.87
CA GLU A 152 4.56 13.33 5.34
C GLU A 152 5.48 12.19 5.78
N GLU A 153 5.57 11.12 4.98
CA GLU A 153 6.51 10.02 5.20
C GLU A 153 7.90 10.28 4.59
N GLY A 154 8.11 11.39 3.88
CA GLY A 154 9.39 11.76 3.29
C GLY A 154 9.63 11.18 1.88
N ASP A 155 8.61 10.70 1.19
CA ASP A 155 8.74 10.13 -0.16
C ASP A 155 9.35 11.13 -1.15
N LEU A 156 8.99 12.42 -1.04
CA LEU A 156 9.51 13.44 -1.93
C LEU A 156 11.04 13.62 -1.78
N ASP A 157 11.54 13.59 -0.55
CA ASP A 157 12.98 13.71 -0.29
C ASP A 157 13.72 12.51 -0.89
N ALA A 158 13.18 11.29 -0.73
CA ALA A 158 13.75 10.08 -1.30
C ALA A 158 13.80 10.15 -2.83
N VAL A 159 12.72 10.59 -3.48
CA VAL A 159 12.66 10.77 -4.94
C VAL A 159 13.69 11.79 -5.43
N GLN A 160 13.84 12.92 -4.73
CA GLN A 160 14.82 13.96 -5.07
C GLN A 160 16.24 13.44 -4.92
N GLU A 161 16.53 12.73 -3.85
CA GLU A 161 17.85 12.13 -3.61
C GLU A 161 18.21 11.11 -4.70
N ILE A 162 17.28 10.19 -5.04
CA ILE A 162 17.48 9.20 -6.09
C ILE A 162 17.77 9.90 -7.43
N LYS A 163 16.98 10.91 -7.81
CA LYS A 163 17.22 11.67 -9.04
C LYS A 163 18.58 12.34 -9.04
N ASN A 164 18.97 13.01 -7.95
CA ASN A 164 20.22 13.77 -7.84
C ASN A 164 21.45 12.85 -7.93
N ARG A 165 21.34 11.62 -7.44
CA ARG A 165 22.42 10.61 -7.49
C ARG A 165 22.42 9.79 -8.77
N SER A 166 21.33 9.85 -9.57
CA SER A 166 21.19 9.08 -10.82
C SER A 166 21.90 9.72 -11.99
N GLU A 167 22.33 8.89 -12.94
CA GLU A 167 22.89 9.33 -14.22
C GLU A 167 21.79 9.69 -15.22
N GLN A 168 22.13 10.51 -16.25
CA GLN A 168 21.19 10.93 -17.30
C GLN A 168 19.92 11.61 -16.75
N GLN A 169 20.07 12.50 -15.79
CA GLN A 169 18.96 13.17 -15.05
C GLN A 169 17.93 13.85 -15.96
N LYS A 170 18.30 14.24 -17.18
CA LYS A 170 17.39 14.82 -18.19
C LYS A 170 16.25 13.87 -18.59
N ASN A 171 16.46 12.56 -18.46
CA ASN A 171 15.47 11.53 -18.73
C ASN A 171 14.62 11.17 -17.49
N ILE A 172 14.83 11.85 -16.36
CA ILE A 172 14.16 11.54 -15.09
C ILE A 172 13.23 12.69 -14.70
N THR A 173 11.95 12.39 -14.63
CA THR A 173 10.89 13.31 -14.20
C THR A 173 10.41 12.91 -12.80
N ILE A 174 10.09 13.88 -11.97
CA ILE A 174 9.46 13.67 -10.67
C ILE A 174 7.98 14.05 -10.78
N ILE A 175 7.12 13.16 -10.30
CA ILE A 175 5.72 13.45 -10.01
C ILE A 175 5.54 13.39 -8.50
N ASP A 176 5.07 14.48 -7.93
CA ASP A 176 4.75 14.58 -6.53
C ASP A 176 3.24 14.71 -6.37
N TYR A 177 2.66 13.72 -5.72
CA TYR A 177 1.23 13.72 -5.43
C TYR A 177 0.98 14.38 -4.08
N ASP A 178 0.42 15.59 -4.11
CA ASP A 178 0.10 16.39 -2.93
C ASP A 178 -1.38 16.30 -2.50
N GLY A 179 -2.13 15.38 -3.12
CA GLY A 179 -3.56 15.22 -2.87
C GLY A 179 -4.46 16.19 -3.65
N THR A 180 -3.91 17.20 -4.33
CA THR A 180 -4.69 18.23 -5.05
C THR A 180 -4.71 18.04 -6.56
N ASN A 181 -3.69 17.43 -7.12
CA ASN A 181 -3.53 17.20 -8.57
C ASN A 181 -4.27 15.95 -9.06
N ARG A 182 -5.59 15.94 -8.85
CA ARG A 182 -6.51 14.87 -9.27
C ARG A 182 -7.04 15.05 -10.69
N ASN A 183 -6.18 15.34 -11.65
CA ASN A 183 -6.61 15.47 -13.05
C ASN A 183 -6.08 14.33 -13.93
#